data_46ca6f47a24400c33f18c96a35114506
#
_entry.id   46ca6f47a24400c33f18c96a35114506
#
_cell.length_a   1.000
_cell.length_b   1.000
_cell.length_c   1.000
_cell.angle_alpha   90.00
_cell.angle_beta   90.00
_cell.angle_gamma   90.00
#
_symmetry.space_group_name_H-M   'P 1'
#
loop_
_entity.id
_entity.type
_entity.pdbx_description
1 polymer ?
#
loop_
_entity_poly.entity_id
_entity_poly.type
_entity_poly.pdbx_seq_one_letter_code
_entity_poly.pdbx_strand_id
1 'polypeptide(L)'
;MYTNISLDGKIRLGFHQVTTKDANATLDKVADTAKGMNVIVPTWFNITDNEGNYTSLASKEYVDKAHALGMQVWAMFDNISTQESVKNVDSGKLFSSTATRKKLIQDLMKEADTYGFDGFNLDFESLKSSAGPHYVQFIREMSVSCRQKGLVLSVDDYVPAVYSAFYNRKEQGIVADYVIVMGYDEHFAGGDAGSVASISYVENGITGTLKEVPKEKLINSVPFYTRVWTEKDGKTTSKAYGMTAAKKWVDENNVELTWQDKVGQYYGEIENENGVQKIWMEEAKSLGLKKDLVNQYDLAGIACWKLGFETADIWTIMDEVK
;
A
#
# COMPACT_ATOMS: atom_id res chain seq x y z
N MET A 1 -26.05 -9.74 -12.03
CA MET A 1 -25.16 -10.26 -10.99
C MET A 1 -23.81 -9.57 -11.19
N TYR A 2 -23.23 -9.08 -10.14
CA TYR A 2 -21.94 -8.35 -10.20
C TYR A 2 -20.82 -9.38 -10.34
N THR A 3 -20.14 -9.44 -11.47
CA THR A 3 -19.03 -10.38 -11.68
C THR A 3 -17.72 -9.64 -11.46
N ASN A 4 -17.01 -10.00 -10.40
CA ASN A 4 -15.68 -9.46 -10.14
C ASN A 4 -14.67 -10.04 -11.12
N ILE A 5 -13.62 -9.27 -11.37
CA ILE A 5 -12.42 -9.76 -12.06
C ILE A 5 -11.52 -10.38 -10.99
N SER A 6 -11.07 -11.59 -11.19
CA SER A 6 -10.13 -12.27 -10.31
C SER A 6 -8.94 -12.80 -11.10
N LEU A 7 -7.77 -12.75 -10.51
CA LEU A 7 -6.59 -13.43 -11.04
C LEU A 7 -6.59 -14.89 -10.60
N ASP A 8 -6.00 -15.74 -11.44
CA ASP A 8 -5.76 -17.12 -11.05
C ASP A 8 -4.64 -17.21 -10.00
N GLY A 9 -4.92 -17.92 -8.90
CA GLY A 9 -4.01 -18.09 -7.78
C GLY A 9 -3.93 -16.88 -6.85
N LYS A 10 -2.95 -16.90 -5.96
CA LYS A 10 -2.75 -15.84 -4.97
C LYS A 10 -2.01 -14.64 -5.56
N ILE A 11 -2.41 -13.46 -5.10
CA ILE A 11 -1.78 -12.20 -5.50
C ILE A 11 -0.54 -11.96 -4.65
N ARG A 12 0.57 -11.66 -5.32
CA ARG A 12 1.81 -11.15 -4.73
C ARG A 12 2.09 -9.81 -5.37
N LEU A 13 1.71 -8.75 -4.67
CA LEU A 13 1.67 -7.39 -5.17
C LEU A 13 2.80 -6.53 -4.59
N GLY A 14 3.48 -5.80 -5.45
CA GLY A 14 4.49 -4.81 -5.03
C GLY A 14 4.11 -3.39 -5.43
N PHE A 15 4.08 -2.47 -4.46
CA PHE A 15 3.95 -1.04 -4.72
C PHE A 15 5.29 -0.49 -5.20
N HIS A 16 5.30 0.13 -6.38
CA HIS A 16 6.48 0.74 -6.98
C HIS A 16 6.34 2.26 -6.96
N GLN A 17 7.08 2.92 -6.07
CA GLN A 17 7.05 4.37 -5.99
C GLN A 17 7.79 4.99 -7.20
N VAL A 18 7.03 5.53 -8.13
CA VAL A 18 7.50 6.27 -9.30
C VAL A 18 7.25 7.76 -9.06
N THR A 19 8.31 8.55 -8.93
CA THR A 19 8.23 9.99 -8.61
C THR A 19 8.46 10.90 -9.81
N THR A 20 9.01 10.38 -10.89
CA THR A 20 9.25 11.07 -12.16
C THR A 20 9.06 10.11 -13.32
N LYS A 21 8.90 10.61 -14.55
CA LYS A 21 8.81 9.73 -15.73
C LYS A 21 10.05 8.84 -15.88
N ASP A 22 11.24 9.36 -15.61
CA ASP A 22 12.50 8.62 -15.71
C ASP A 22 12.59 7.50 -14.65
N ALA A 23 11.94 7.68 -13.51
CA ALA A 23 11.91 6.65 -12.45
C ALA A 23 11.21 5.35 -12.89
N ASN A 24 10.41 5.36 -13.97
CA ASN A 24 9.85 4.14 -14.57
C ASN A 24 10.96 3.14 -14.98
N ALA A 25 12.16 3.60 -15.35
CA ALA A 25 13.29 2.75 -15.70
C ALA A 25 13.81 1.89 -14.51
N THR A 26 13.41 2.21 -13.28
CA THR A 26 13.80 1.41 -12.10
C THR A 26 13.01 0.10 -11.97
N LEU A 27 12.01 -0.15 -12.85
CA LEU A 27 11.29 -1.41 -12.93
C LEU A 27 12.24 -2.61 -13.03
N ASP A 28 13.23 -2.55 -13.90
CA ASP A 28 14.18 -3.66 -14.11
C ASP A 28 14.84 -4.07 -12.78
N LYS A 29 15.29 -3.07 -12.00
CA LYS A 29 15.96 -3.29 -10.72
C LYS A 29 15.02 -3.93 -9.68
N VAL A 30 13.78 -3.45 -9.55
CA VAL A 30 12.86 -3.99 -8.54
C VAL A 30 12.33 -5.37 -8.95
N ALA A 31 12.13 -5.62 -10.24
CA ALA A 31 11.67 -6.92 -10.75
C ALA A 31 12.73 -8.01 -10.62
N ASP A 32 14.02 -7.66 -10.69
CA ASP A 32 15.11 -8.62 -10.49
C ASP A 32 15.12 -9.23 -9.09
N THR A 33 14.73 -8.47 -8.08
CA THR A 33 14.63 -8.93 -6.69
C THR A 33 13.29 -9.57 -6.37
N ALA A 34 12.21 -9.11 -7.00
CA ALA A 34 10.83 -9.49 -6.70
C ALA A 34 10.37 -10.76 -7.46
N LYS A 35 11.10 -11.85 -7.33
CA LYS A 35 10.74 -13.13 -7.96
C LYS A 35 9.42 -13.66 -7.39
N GLY A 36 8.54 -14.15 -8.27
CA GLY A 36 7.19 -14.61 -7.89
C GLY A 36 6.13 -13.50 -7.77
N MET A 37 6.51 -12.22 -7.85
CA MET A 37 5.53 -11.13 -7.95
C MET A 37 4.72 -11.25 -9.24
N ASN A 38 3.39 -11.12 -9.13
CA ASN A 38 2.48 -11.21 -10.28
C ASN A 38 1.65 -9.93 -10.52
N VAL A 39 1.71 -8.97 -9.59
CA VAL A 39 1.08 -7.65 -9.75
C VAL A 39 2.05 -6.57 -9.31
N ILE A 40 2.20 -5.53 -10.13
CA ILE A 40 2.96 -4.34 -9.76
C ILE A 40 2.07 -3.09 -9.82
N VAL A 41 2.19 -2.25 -8.79
CA VAL A 41 1.37 -1.03 -8.65
C VAL A 41 2.29 0.21 -8.66
N PRO A 42 2.48 0.83 -9.84
CA PRO A 42 3.24 2.08 -9.93
C PRO A 42 2.38 3.27 -9.46
N THR A 43 2.99 4.21 -8.73
CA THR A 43 2.35 5.44 -8.25
C THR A 43 2.28 6.48 -9.37
N TRP A 44 1.37 6.30 -10.33
CA TRP A 44 1.39 7.05 -11.58
C TRP A 44 0.49 8.27 -11.64
N PHE A 45 -0.69 8.18 -11.01
CA PHE A 45 -1.69 9.24 -11.12
C PHE A 45 -1.90 9.90 -9.77
N ASN A 46 -1.66 11.20 -9.72
CA ASN A 46 -1.79 11.98 -8.50
C ASN A 46 -2.70 13.19 -8.75
N ILE A 47 -3.78 13.31 -7.96
CA ILE A 47 -4.73 14.41 -8.10
C ILE A 47 -4.07 15.76 -7.80
N THR A 48 -4.35 16.78 -8.59
CA THR A 48 -3.70 18.09 -8.47
C THR A 48 -4.62 19.23 -8.05
N ASP A 49 -5.93 19.07 -8.21
CA ASP A 49 -6.91 20.13 -7.85
C ASP A 49 -8.31 19.55 -7.56
N ASN A 50 -9.26 20.44 -7.25
CA ASN A 50 -10.65 20.09 -6.96
C ASN A 50 -11.52 19.96 -8.23
N GLU A 51 -10.99 20.24 -9.40
CA GLU A 51 -11.65 20.18 -10.71
C GLU A 51 -11.43 18.82 -11.38
N GLY A 52 -10.63 17.93 -10.74
CA GLY A 52 -10.33 16.58 -11.24
C GLY A 52 -9.22 16.54 -12.27
N ASN A 53 -8.27 17.45 -12.17
CA ASN A 53 -7.01 17.33 -12.91
C ASN A 53 -6.02 16.51 -12.08
N TYR A 54 -5.11 15.82 -12.78
CA TYR A 54 -4.10 14.96 -12.16
C TYR A 54 -2.81 14.96 -12.99
N THR A 55 -1.72 14.59 -12.36
CA THR A 55 -0.46 14.28 -13.07
C THR A 55 -0.49 12.84 -13.54
N SER A 56 0.16 12.55 -14.67
CA SER A 56 0.35 11.20 -15.20
C SER A 56 1.84 10.91 -15.43
N LEU A 57 2.33 9.86 -14.79
CA LEU A 57 3.67 9.33 -15.00
C LEU A 57 3.63 7.99 -15.79
N ALA A 58 2.48 7.60 -16.31
CA ALA A 58 2.27 6.35 -17.02
C ALA A 58 3.24 6.18 -18.20
N SER A 59 3.67 4.95 -18.43
CA SER A 59 4.63 4.57 -19.47
C SER A 59 4.22 3.27 -20.13
N LYS A 60 4.04 3.30 -21.45
CA LYS A 60 3.76 2.08 -22.21
C LYS A 60 4.92 1.10 -22.19
N GLU A 61 6.15 1.59 -22.24
CA GLU A 61 7.35 0.74 -22.14
C GLU A 61 7.38 -0.02 -20.81
N TYR A 62 7.00 0.64 -19.71
CA TYR A 62 6.88 -0.01 -18.41
C TYR A 62 5.85 -1.13 -18.43
N VAL A 63 4.66 -0.88 -18.98
CA VAL A 63 3.60 -1.90 -19.10
C VAL A 63 4.07 -3.09 -19.92
N ASP A 64 4.64 -2.83 -21.11
CA ASP A 64 5.12 -3.88 -22.00
C ASP A 64 6.21 -4.74 -21.32
N LYS A 65 7.11 -4.13 -20.55
CA LYS A 65 8.14 -4.85 -19.76
C LYS A 65 7.53 -5.67 -18.64
N ALA A 66 6.60 -5.11 -17.86
CA ALA A 66 5.92 -5.82 -16.78
C ALA A 66 5.16 -7.05 -17.32
N HIS A 67 4.46 -6.90 -18.43
CA HIS A 67 3.77 -8.01 -19.11
C HIS A 67 4.76 -9.07 -19.61
N ALA A 68 5.90 -8.67 -20.18
CA ALA A 68 6.94 -9.62 -20.59
C ALA A 68 7.53 -10.42 -19.41
N LEU A 69 7.47 -9.88 -18.20
CA LEU A 69 7.87 -10.54 -16.95
C LEU A 69 6.72 -11.34 -16.30
N GLY A 70 5.53 -11.38 -16.93
CA GLY A 70 4.35 -12.10 -16.42
C GLY A 70 3.58 -11.37 -15.31
N MET A 71 3.78 -10.05 -15.15
CA MET A 71 3.10 -9.24 -14.14
C MET A 71 1.96 -8.44 -14.76
N GLN A 72 0.84 -8.32 -14.03
CA GLN A 72 -0.15 -7.29 -14.29
C GLN A 72 0.30 -5.95 -13.71
N VAL A 73 -0.15 -4.85 -14.34
CA VAL A 73 0.09 -3.48 -13.90
C VAL A 73 -1.24 -2.88 -13.44
N TRP A 74 -1.37 -2.57 -12.14
CA TRP A 74 -2.51 -1.83 -11.61
C TRP A 74 -2.05 -0.42 -11.26
N ALA A 75 -2.42 0.55 -12.09
CA ALA A 75 -1.95 1.93 -11.95
C ALA A 75 -2.57 2.62 -10.74
N MET A 76 -1.76 3.08 -9.80
CA MET A 76 -2.25 3.81 -8.63
C MET A 76 -2.77 5.19 -9.02
N PHE A 77 -3.92 5.54 -8.45
CA PHE A 77 -4.49 6.89 -8.42
C PHE A 77 -4.70 7.31 -6.97
N ASP A 78 -4.04 8.38 -6.57
CA ASP A 78 -3.96 8.80 -5.18
C ASP A 78 -4.15 10.31 -4.98
N ASN A 79 -4.22 10.74 -3.71
CA ASN A 79 -4.22 12.14 -3.28
C ASN A 79 -2.95 12.53 -2.51
N ILE A 80 -1.90 11.72 -2.58
CA ILE A 80 -0.67 11.92 -1.81
C ILE A 80 0.32 12.73 -2.66
N SER A 81 0.54 13.99 -2.30
CA SER A 81 1.51 14.84 -2.98
C SER A 81 2.52 15.45 -2.03
N THR A 82 3.78 15.43 -2.45
CA THR A 82 4.85 16.19 -1.79
C THR A 82 4.93 17.65 -2.27
N GLN A 83 4.18 18.02 -3.31
CA GLN A 83 4.15 19.39 -3.85
C GLN A 83 3.22 20.28 -3.03
N GLU A 84 3.73 21.40 -2.57
CA GLU A 84 2.96 22.41 -1.78
C GLU A 84 1.68 22.88 -2.49
N SER A 85 1.74 23.03 -3.82
CA SER A 85 0.60 23.45 -4.65
C SER A 85 -0.57 22.47 -4.66
N VAL A 86 -0.34 21.21 -4.27
CA VAL A 86 -1.32 20.13 -4.31
C VAL A 86 -1.83 19.72 -2.92
N LYS A 87 -1.18 20.19 -1.84
CA LYS A 87 -1.56 19.87 -0.45
C LYS A 87 -2.96 20.34 -0.04
N ASN A 88 -3.63 21.13 -0.87
CA ASN A 88 -4.94 21.72 -0.57
C ASN A 88 -6.09 21.13 -1.37
N VAL A 89 -5.92 19.93 -1.96
CA VAL A 89 -7.04 19.24 -2.62
C VAL A 89 -8.04 18.79 -1.57
N ASP A 90 -9.27 19.27 -1.66
CA ASP A 90 -10.39 18.82 -0.84
C ASP A 90 -11.09 17.66 -1.56
N SER A 91 -10.71 16.44 -1.20
CA SER A 91 -11.30 15.22 -1.79
C SER A 91 -12.82 15.16 -1.60
N GLY A 92 -13.36 15.74 -0.53
CA GLY A 92 -14.80 15.86 -0.31
C GLY A 92 -15.45 16.71 -1.38
N LYS A 93 -14.88 17.88 -1.70
CA LYS A 93 -15.33 18.77 -2.78
C LYS A 93 -15.18 18.09 -4.14
N LEU A 94 -14.02 17.48 -4.39
CA LEU A 94 -13.70 16.75 -5.62
C LEU A 94 -14.76 15.69 -5.92
N PHE A 95 -15.01 14.77 -4.97
CA PHE A 95 -15.90 13.65 -5.17
C PHE A 95 -17.40 13.98 -5.00
N SER A 96 -17.77 15.11 -4.42
CA SER A 96 -19.19 15.51 -4.30
C SER A 96 -19.83 15.86 -5.65
N SER A 97 -19.03 16.34 -6.60
CA SER A 97 -19.50 16.73 -7.94
C SER A 97 -19.61 15.53 -8.87
N THR A 98 -20.80 15.23 -9.34
CA THR A 98 -21.05 14.20 -10.36
C THR A 98 -20.29 14.48 -11.66
N ALA A 99 -20.21 15.75 -12.06
CA ALA A 99 -19.48 16.17 -13.27
C ALA A 99 -17.97 15.87 -13.14
N THR A 100 -17.40 16.18 -11.96
CA THR A 100 -15.98 15.94 -11.68
C THR A 100 -15.66 14.44 -11.63
N ARG A 101 -16.46 13.63 -10.93
CA ARG A 101 -16.28 12.17 -10.91
C ARG A 101 -16.36 11.58 -12.32
N LYS A 102 -17.35 12.00 -13.12
CA LYS A 102 -17.51 11.53 -14.50
C LYS A 102 -16.31 11.90 -15.37
N LYS A 103 -15.81 13.14 -15.27
CA LYS A 103 -14.61 13.61 -15.98
C LYS A 103 -13.41 12.74 -15.61
N LEU A 104 -13.11 12.59 -14.30
CA LEU A 104 -12.01 11.78 -13.81
C LEU A 104 -12.04 10.35 -14.37
N ILE A 105 -13.20 9.68 -14.24
CA ILE A 105 -13.35 8.30 -14.71
C ILE A 105 -13.12 8.22 -16.21
N GLN A 106 -13.69 9.15 -16.99
CA GLN A 106 -13.50 9.16 -18.46
C GLN A 106 -12.03 9.38 -18.84
N ASP A 107 -11.33 10.27 -18.14
CA ASP A 107 -9.93 10.55 -18.43
C ASP A 107 -9.02 9.39 -18.00
N LEU A 108 -9.23 8.78 -16.85
CA LEU A 108 -8.52 7.58 -16.42
C LEU A 108 -8.76 6.39 -17.34
N MET A 109 -9.99 6.20 -17.85
CA MET A 109 -10.27 5.15 -18.87
C MET A 109 -9.51 5.37 -20.18
N LYS A 110 -9.25 6.62 -20.58
CA LYS A 110 -8.39 6.93 -21.75
C LYS A 110 -6.91 6.62 -21.47
N GLU A 111 -6.44 6.86 -20.23
CA GLU A 111 -5.09 6.46 -19.82
C GLU A 111 -4.92 4.94 -19.98
N ALA A 112 -5.89 4.15 -19.50
CA ALA A 112 -5.87 2.69 -19.64
C ALA A 112 -5.83 2.26 -21.12
N ASP A 113 -6.65 2.89 -21.97
CA ASP A 113 -6.63 2.62 -23.43
C ASP A 113 -5.28 2.98 -24.07
N THR A 114 -4.65 4.06 -23.60
CA THR A 114 -3.40 4.58 -24.17
C THR A 114 -2.20 3.73 -23.78
N TYR A 115 -2.12 3.33 -22.53
CA TYR A 115 -0.94 2.64 -21.99
C TYR A 115 -1.10 1.13 -21.86
N GLY A 116 -2.33 0.61 -21.84
CA GLY A 116 -2.63 -0.81 -21.86
C GLY A 116 -2.34 -1.54 -20.53
N PHE A 117 -2.44 -0.86 -19.40
CA PHE A 117 -2.33 -1.50 -18.08
C PHE A 117 -3.63 -2.24 -17.71
N ASP A 118 -3.56 -3.11 -16.70
CA ASP A 118 -4.58 -4.13 -16.42
C ASP A 118 -5.60 -3.73 -15.36
N GLY A 119 -5.36 -2.67 -14.63
CA GLY A 119 -6.26 -2.23 -13.57
C GLY A 119 -5.88 -0.91 -12.92
N PHE A 120 -6.72 -0.49 -12.00
CA PHE A 120 -6.47 0.66 -11.13
C PHE A 120 -6.37 0.22 -9.67
N ASN A 121 -5.50 0.91 -8.94
CA ASN A 121 -5.45 0.89 -7.50
C ASN A 121 -5.81 2.30 -6.99
N LEU A 122 -6.75 2.42 -6.08
CA LEU A 122 -7.18 3.69 -5.49
C LEU A 122 -6.63 3.80 -4.08
N ASP A 123 -5.75 4.78 -3.86
CA ASP A 123 -5.13 5.06 -2.56
C ASP A 123 -5.41 6.49 -2.12
N PHE A 124 -6.59 6.71 -1.54
CA PHE A 124 -7.02 8.02 -1.04
C PHE A 124 -6.96 8.08 0.47
N GLU A 125 -5.92 8.70 0.97
CA GLU A 125 -5.63 8.78 2.40
C GLU A 125 -6.07 10.12 3.03
N SER A 126 -6.16 10.11 4.36
CA SER A 126 -6.43 11.31 5.20
C SER A 126 -7.71 12.06 4.80
N LEU A 127 -8.70 11.36 4.27
CA LEU A 127 -9.98 11.95 3.93
C LEU A 127 -10.72 12.43 5.19
N LYS A 128 -11.45 13.54 5.06
CA LYS A 128 -12.43 13.95 6.07
C LYS A 128 -13.63 13.01 6.02
N SER A 129 -14.25 12.73 7.16
CA SER A 129 -15.44 11.87 7.25
C SER A 129 -16.59 12.32 6.34
N SER A 130 -16.73 13.63 6.11
CA SER A 130 -17.71 14.18 5.17
C SER A 130 -17.46 13.80 3.70
N ALA A 131 -16.23 13.44 3.35
CA ALA A 131 -15.89 12.96 2.00
C ALA A 131 -16.29 11.51 1.76
N GLY A 132 -16.45 10.70 2.83
CA GLY A 132 -16.68 9.27 2.76
C GLY A 132 -17.79 8.84 1.79
N PRO A 133 -19.03 9.35 1.91
CA PRO A 133 -20.12 8.96 1.00
C PRO A 133 -19.81 9.29 -0.48
N HIS A 134 -19.09 10.36 -0.73
CA HIS A 134 -18.74 10.82 -2.07
C HIS A 134 -17.60 9.99 -2.67
N TYR A 135 -16.60 9.62 -1.85
CA TYR A 135 -15.53 8.72 -2.25
C TYR A 135 -16.08 7.31 -2.57
N VAL A 136 -16.92 6.78 -1.72
CA VAL A 136 -17.61 5.50 -1.96
C VAL A 136 -18.42 5.55 -3.28
N GLN A 137 -19.08 6.66 -3.57
CA GLN A 137 -19.80 6.83 -4.83
C GLN A 137 -18.84 6.85 -6.04
N PHE A 138 -17.68 7.50 -5.90
CA PHE A 138 -16.64 7.46 -6.93
C PHE A 138 -16.16 6.02 -7.20
N ILE A 139 -15.90 5.24 -6.14
CA ILE A 139 -15.50 3.82 -6.28
C ILE A 139 -16.58 3.02 -7.02
N ARG A 140 -17.88 3.20 -6.69
CA ARG A 140 -18.98 2.54 -7.40
C ARG A 140 -18.98 2.86 -8.90
N GLU A 141 -18.88 4.14 -9.26
CA GLU A 141 -18.89 4.60 -10.65
C GLU A 141 -17.66 4.11 -11.40
N MET A 142 -16.48 4.14 -10.75
CA MET A 142 -15.22 3.64 -11.29
C MET A 142 -15.29 2.13 -11.55
N SER A 143 -15.87 1.36 -10.62
CA SER A 143 -15.98 -0.10 -10.74
C SER A 143 -16.82 -0.53 -11.95
N VAL A 144 -17.88 0.22 -12.29
CA VAL A 144 -18.67 -0.05 -13.48
C VAL A 144 -17.83 0.17 -14.75
N SER A 145 -17.09 1.27 -14.81
CA SER A 145 -16.25 1.60 -15.97
C SER A 145 -15.08 0.61 -16.13
N CYS A 146 -14.46 0.20 -15.03
CA CYS A 146 -13.41 -0.82 -15.05
C CYS A 146 -13.93 -2.15 -15.62
N ARG A 147 -15.08 -2.64 -15.13
CA ARG A 147 -15.68 -3.90 -15.65
C ARG A 147 -16.03 -3.85 -17.11
N GLN A 148 -16.55 -2.73 -17.61
CA GLN A 148 -16.86 -2.57 -19.03
C GLN A 148 -15.62 -2.72 -19.91
N LYS A 149 -14.44 -2.44 -19.36
CA LYS A 149 -13.15 -2.55 -20.06
C LYS A 149 -12.34 -3.79 -19.68
N GLY A 150 -12.82 -4.62 -18.76
CA GLY A 150 -12.08 -5.78 -18.27
C GLY A 150 -10.88 -5.39 -17.39
N LEU A 151 -10.92 -4.21 -16.75
CA LEU A 151 -9.87 -3.70 -15.87
C LEU A 151 -10.19 -4.08 -14.41
N VAL A 152 -9.17 -4.50 -13.66
CA VAL A 152 -9.25 -4.72 -12.22
C VAL A 152 -9.42 -3.38 -11.49
N LEU A 153 -10.19 -3.36 -10.41
CA LEU A 153 -10.26 -2.26 -9.46
C LEU A 153 -9.88 -2.75 -8.07
N SER A 154 -8.80 -2.25 -7.52
CA SER A 154 -8.41 -2.43 -6.11
C SER A 154 -8.48 -1.10 -5.36
N VAL A 155 -8.72 -1.17 -4.04
CA VAL A 155 -8.81 -0.01 -3.16
C VAL A 155 -7.98 -0.26 -1.92
N ASP A 156 -7.15 0.69 -1.53
CA ASP A 156 -6.36 0.64 -0.31
C ASP A 156 -7.14 1.24 0.86
N ASP A 157 -7.08 0.57 2.00
CA ASP A 157 -7.77 0.96 3.21
C ASP A 157 -6.87 0.83 4.45
N TYR A 158 -7.12 1.71 5.41
CA TYR A 158 -6.50 1.59 6.74
C TYR A 158 -6.98 0.32 7.48
N VAL A 159 -6.19 -0.14 8.41
CA VAL A 159 -6.66 -1.07 9.44
C VAL A 159 -7.96 -0.52 10.08
N PRO A 160 -9.02 -1.33 10.22
CA PRO A 160 -10.31 -0.86 10.71
C PRO A 160 -10.22 -0.17 12.06
N ALA A 161 -10.70 1.07 12.12
CA ALA A 161 -10.80 1.87 13.31
C ALA A 161 -12.04 2.79 13.25
N VAL A 162 -12.47 3.31 14.38
CA VAL A 162 -13.66 4.19 14.44
C VAL A 162 -13.50 5.40 13.52
N TYR A 163 -12.31 6.00 13.49
CA TYR A 163 -12.03 7.19 12.67
C TYR A 163 -11.99 6.90 11.17
N SER A 164 -11.83 5.64 10.73
CA SER A 164 -11.79 5.25 9.31
C SER A 164 -13.05 4.51 8.84
N ALA A 165 -14.08 4.38 9.70
CA ALA A 165 -15.32 3.65 9.37
C ALA A 165 -16.09 4.26 8.18
N PHE A 166 -15.91 5.56 7.93
CA PHE A 166 -16.58 6.26 6.82
C PHE A 166 -16.06 5.86 5.43
N TYR A 167 -14.92 5.16 5.33
CA TYR A 167 -14.46 4.55 4.09
C TYR A 167 -15.41 3.44 3.60
N ASN A 168 -16.24 2.89 4.52
CA ASN A 168 -17.29 1.91 4.19
C ASN A 168 -16.76 0.68 3.45
N ARG A 169 -15.87 -0.07 4.11
CA ARG A 169 -15.22 -1.29 3.58
C ARG A 169 -16.22 -2.32 3.09
N LYS A 170 -17.38 -2.39 3.73
CA LYS A 170 -18.47 -3.29 3.30
C LYS A 170 -18.90 -3.00 1.86
N GLU A 171 -19.11 -1.74 1.53
CA GLU A 171 -19.47 -1.35 0.16
C GLU A 171 -18.30 -1.55 -0.81
N GLN A 172 -17.10 -1.24 -0.40
CA GLN A 172 -15.91 -1.51 -1.21
C GLN A 172 -15.76 -3.01 -1.49
N GLY A 173 -15.94 -3.87 -0.49
CA GLY A 173 -15.95 -5.34 -0.64
C GLY A 173 -17.01 -5.86 -1.62
N ILE A 174 -18.09 -5.10 -1.87
CA ILE A 174 -19.10 -5.43 -2.87
C ILE A 174 -18.64 -5.01 -4.27
N VAL A 175 -18.17 -3.77 -4.42
CA VAL A 175 -18.01 -3.13 -5.74
C VAL A 175 -16.59 -3.23 -6.31
N ALA A 176 -15.56 -3.24 -5.47
CA ALA A 176 -14.17 -3.45 -5.89
C ALA A 176 -13.90 -4.94 -6.16
N ASP A 177 -12.90 -5.24 -6.96
CA ASP A 177 -12.41 -6.60 -7.18
C ASP A 177 -11.53 -7.04 -6.01
N TYR A 178 -10.72 -6.12 -5.48
CA TYR A 178 -9.88 -6.34 -4.30
C TYR A 178 -9.90 -5.13 -3.36
N VAL A 179 -9.76 -5.41 -2.07
CA VAL A 179 -9.52 -4.43 -1.01
C VAL A 179 -8.17 -4.79 -0.38
N ILE A 180 -7.28 -3.82 -0.30
CA ILE A 180 -5.95 -3.99 0.27
C ILE A 180 -5.94 -3.30 1.63
N VAL A 181 -5.81 -4.07 2.71
CA VAL A 181 -5.63 -3.48 4.05
C VAL A 181 -4.17 -3.15 4.28
N MET A 182 -3.87 -1.90 4.59
CA MET A 182 -2.53 -1.41 4.93
C MET A 182 -2.18 -1.84 6.35
N GLY A 183 -1.61 -3.04 6.51
CA GLY A 183 -1.26 -3.66 7.79
C GLY A 183 0.02 -3.07 8.39
N TYR A 184 0.15 -1.74 8.40
CA TYR A 184 1.31 -1.00 8.90
C TYR A 184 0.93 0.39 9.41
N ASP A 185 1.93 1.16 9.84
CA ASP A 185 1.79 2.45 10.52
C ASP A 185 0.98 2.37 11.82
N GLU A 186 1.13 1.24 12.57
CA GLU A 186 0.66 1.10 13.94
C GLU A 186 1.22 2.24 14.81
N HIS A 187 2.52 2.48 14.68
CA HIS A 187 3.22 3.65 15.21
C HIS A 187 3.84 4.41 14.04
N PHE A 188 3.56 5.70 13.95
CA PHE A 188 3.95 6.58 12.84
C PHE A 188 4.59 7.88 13.32
N ALA A 189 5.20 8.63 12.41
CA ALA A 189 5.88 9.88 12.72
C ALA A 189 4.96 10.87 13.47
N GLY A 190 5.44 11.36 14.61
CA GLY A 190 4.67 12.28 15.47
C GLY A 190 3.88 11.59 16.59
N GLY A 191 3.83 10.25 16.60
CA GLY A 191 3.28 9.45 17.69
C GLY A 191 4.35 8.90 18.64
N ASP A 192 3.93 8.00 19.52
CA ASP A 192 4.80 7.31 20.46
C ASP A 192 5.68 6.27 19.74
N ALA A 193 6.85 5.99 20.32
CA ALA A 193 7.76 4.97 19.81
C ALA A 193 7.15 3.57 19.89
N GLY A 194 7.25 2.80 18.81
CA GLY A 194 6.73 1.45 18.75
C GLY A 194 6.97 0.77 17.40
N SER A 195 6.47 -0.46 17.27
CA SER A 195 6.49 -1.22 16.03
C SER A 195 5.65 -0.54 14.96
N VAL A 196 6.11 -0.57 13.73
CA VAL A 196 5.32 -0.13 12.56
C VAL A 196 4.18 -1.12 12.26
N ALA A 197 4.39 -2.41 12.55
CA ALA A 197 3.43 -3.48 12.24
C ALA A 197 3.66 -4.69 13.14
N SER A 198 3.20 -4.63 14.39
CA SER A 198 3.21 -5.79 15.27
C SER A 198 2.30 -6.89 14.73
N ILE A 199 2.60 -8.15 15.05
CA ILE A 199 1.82 -9.28 14.55
C ILE A 199 0.34 -9.19 14.98
N SER A 200 0.07 -8.72 16.20
CA SER A 200 -1.28 -8.53 16.70
C SER A 200 -2.02 -7.40 15.96
N TYR A 201 -1.33 -6.32 15.61
CA TYR A 201 -1.92 -5.24 14.81
C TYR A 201 -2.33 -5.73 13.42
N VAL A 202 -1.45 -6.47 12.76
CA VAL A 202 -1.73 -7.05 11.43
C VAL A 202 -2.89 -8.03 11.51
N GLU A 203 -2.91 -8.95 12.48
CA GLU A 203 -4.01 -9.90 12.65
C GLU A 203 -5.34 -9.20 12.96
N ASN A 204 -5.33 -8.16 13.80
CA ASN A 204 -6.52 -7.35 14.06
C ASN A 204 -7.00 -6.62 12.81
N GLY A 205 -6.09 -6.14 11.98
CA GLY A 205 -6.40 -5.53 10.67
C GLY A 205 -7.11 -6.51 9.74
N ILE A 206 -6.57 -7.71 9.60
CA ILE A 206 -7.16 -8.80 8.80
C ILE A 206 -8.54 -9.19 9.33
N THR A 207 -8.63 -9.57 10.60
CA THR A 207 -9.88 -10.06 11.20
C THR A 207 -10.96 -8.99 11.29
N GLY A 208 -10.55 -7.73 11.49
CA GLY A 208 -11.44 -6.59 11.45
C GLY A 208 -12.04 -6.37 10.06
N THR A 209 -11.19 -6.42 9.02
CA THR A 209 -11.61 -6.23 7.62
C THR A 209 -12.45 -7.39 7.10
N LEU A 210 -12.17 -8.63 7.51
CA LEU A 210 -12.97 -9.82 7.14
C LEU A 210 -14.43 -9.78 7.62
N LYS A 211 -14.76 -8.91 8.57
CA LYS A 211 -16.17 -8.69 8.97
C LYS A 211 -16.99 -7.98 7.89
N GLU A 212 -16.33 -7.32 6.96
CA GLU A 212 -16.92 -6.44 5.95
C GLU A 212 -16.56 -6.85 4.52
N VAL A 213 -15.39 -7.44 4.30
CA VAL A 213 -14.83 -7.80 3.00
C VAL A 213 -14.63 -9.31 2.91
N PRO A 214 -15.12 -9.98 1.84
CA PRO A 214 -14.85 -11.40 1.62
C PRO A 214 -13.37 -11.71 1.51
N LYS A 215 -12.91 -12.84 2.06
CA LYS A 215 -11.50 -13.23 2.10
C LYS A 215 -10.85 -13.35 0.72
N GLU A 216 -11.60 -13.80 -0.27
CA GLU A 216 -11.18 -13.93 -1.66
C GLU A 216 -10.97 -12.58 -2.38
N LYS A 217 -11.29 -11.48 -1.72
CA LYS A 217 -11.04 -10.11 -2.18
C LYS A 217 -10.06 -9.35 -1.29
N LEU A 218 -9.71 -9.88 -0.13
CA LEU A 218 -8.86 -9.19 0.83
C LEU A 218 -7.39 -9.52 0.58
N ILE A 219 -6.59 -8.48 0.38
CA ILE A 219 -5.12 -8.55 0.31
C ILE A 219 -4.58 -7.85 1.56
N ASN A 220 -3.63 -8.47 2.28
CA ASN A 220 -2.93 -7.79 3.36
C ASN A 220 -1.63 -7.19 2.87
N SER A 221 -1.47 -5.88 3.03
CA SER A 221 -0.21 -5.19 2.72
C SER A 221 0.69 -5.13 3.95
N VAL A 222 1.97 -5.45 3.77
CA VAL A 222 3.01 -5.47 4.79
C VAL A 222 4.06 -4.41 4.52
N PRO A 223 4.73 -3.86 5.56
CA PRO A 223 5.79 -2.88 5.34
C PRO A 223 7.11 -3.57 4.99
N PHE A 224 7.85 -3.00 4.03
CA PHE A 224 9.26 -3.31 3.80
C PHE A 224 10.17 -2.28 4.47
N TYR A 225 9.66 -1.62 5.50
CA TYR A 225 10.33 -0.57 6.26
C TYR A 225 10.02 -0.70 7.75
N THR A 226 10.84 -0.04 8.53
CA THR A 226 10.62 0.20 9.95
C THR A 226 10.99 1.64 10.30
N ARG A 227 10.98 1.98 11.61
CA ARG A 227 11.40 3.29 12.11
C ARG A 227 12.49 3.15 13.17
N VAL A 228 13.48 4.01 13.09
CA VAL A 228 14.35 4.32 14.22
C VAL A 228 13.73 5.50 14.96
N TRP A 229 13.37 5.26 16.18
CA TRP A 229 12.82 6.25 17.09
C TRP A 229 13.93 6.89 17.91
N THR A 230 13.84 8.18 18.19
CA THR A 230 14.79 8.91 19.06
C THR A 230 14.00 9.66 20.12
N GLU A 231 14.26 9.31 21.37
CA GLU A 231 13.70 9.97 22.55
C GLU A 231 14.78 10.81 23.21
N LYS A 232 14.59 12.13 23.22
CA LYS A 232 15.51 13.10 23.82
C LYS A 232 14.76 14.30 24.38
N ASP A 233 15.11 14.73 25.58
CA ASP A 233 14.53 15.91 26.25
C ASP A 233 12.98 15.91 26.26
N GLY A 234 12.39 14.73 26.51
CA GLY A 234 10.93 14.54 26.54
C GLY A 234 10.24 14.63 25.17
N LYS A 235 11.00 14.60 24.08
CA LYS A 235 10.48 14.58 22.70
C LYS A 235 10.80 13.26 22.03
N THR A 236 9.81 12.73 21.31
CA THR A 236 9.94 11.55 20.44
C THR A 236 9.95 12.00 18.98
N THR A 237 10.97 11.59 18.24
CA THR A 237 11.07 11.74 16.79
C THR A 237 11.35 10.41 16.14
N SER A 238 11.10 10.27 14.83
CA SER A 238 11.45 9.04 14.13
C SER A 238 11.86 9.31 12.69
N LYS A 239 12.65 8.35 12.16
CA LYS A 239 13.01 8.29 10.75
C LYS A 239 12.69 6.90 10.21
N ALA A 240 12.02 6.84 9.06
CA ALA A 240 11.74 5.58 8.36
C ALA A 240 13.01 5.06 7.67
N TYR A 241 13.21 3.75 7.74
CA TYR A 241 14.30 3.01 7.10
C TYR A 241 13.71 1.78 6.41
N GLY A 242 14.01 1.59 5.11
CA GLY A 242 13.77 0.31 4.46
C GLY A 242 14.59 -0.81 5.12
N MET A 243 14.22 -2.06 4.91
CA MET A 243 14.83 -3.23 5.58
C MET A 243 16.37 -3.24 5.45
N THR A 244 16.89 -3.03 4.23
CA THR A 244 18.35 -2.98 3.98
C THR A 244 19.01 -1.85 4.77
N ALA A 245 18.40 -0.67 4.80
CA ALA A 245 18.94 0.48 5.52
C ALA A 245 18.82 0.32 7.05
N ALA A 246 17.75 -0.31 7.53
CA ALA A 246 17.54 -0.62 8.94
C ALA A 246 18.60 -1.62 9.44
N LYS A 247 18.85 -2.69 8.67
CA LYS A 247 19.91 -3.65 8.97
C LYS A 247 21.27 -2.96 9.05
N LYS A 248 21.60 -2.12 8.09
CA LYS A 248 22.84 -1.35 8.09
C LYS A 248 22.96 -0.46 9.34
N TRP A 249 21.87 0.23 9.73
CA TRP A 249 21.84 1.05 10.93
C TRP A 249 22.12 0.24 12.20
N VAL A 250 21.52 -0.94 12.34
CA VAL A 250 21.75 -1.87 13.46
C VAL A 250 23.22 -2.29 13.52
N ASP A 251 23.79 -2.72 12.38
CA ASP A 251 25.18 -3.17 12.29
C ASP A 251 26.17 -2.03 12.63
N GLU A 252 25.99 -0.82 12.09
CA GLU A 252 26.85 0.34 12.29
C GLU A 252 26.83 0.88 13.74
N ASN A 253 25.71 0.72 14.44
CA ASN A 253 25.55 1.16 15.82
C ASN A 253 25.72 0.03 16.84
N ASN A 254 26.09 -1.19 16.41
CA ASN A 254 26.26 -2.37 17.25
C ASN A 254 25.03 -2.62 18.17
N VAL A 255 23.82 -2.49 17.62
CA VAL A 255 22.57 -2.66 18.39
C VAL A 255 22.35 -4.14 18.67
N GLU A 256 22.24 -4.50 19.95
CA GLU A 256 21.83 -5.86 20.34
C GLU A 256 20.33 -6.04 20.11
N LEU A 257 19.96 -7.08 19.37
CA LEU A 257 18.58 -7.38 19.02
C LEU A 257 18.05 -8.55 19.86
N THR A 258 16.88 -8.37 20.46
CA THR A 258 16.15 -9.39 21.20
C THR A 258 14.78 -9.64 20.59
N TRP A 259 14.43 -10.91 20.35
CA TRP A 259 13.13 -11.26 19.83
C TRP A 259 12.01 -11.03 20.84
N GLN A 260 10.96 -10.34 20.42
CA GLN A 260 9.76 -10.08 21.23
C GLN A 260 8.57 -10.87 20.67
N ASP A 261 8.24 -12.01 21.28
CA ASP A 261 7.17 -12.92 20.80
C ASP A 261 5.81 -12.23 20.62
N LYS A 262 5.45 -11.33 21.53
CA LYS A 262 4.15 -10.61 21.46
C LYS A 262 4.07 -9.62 20.30
N VAL A 263 5.20 -9.07 19.89
CA VAL A 263 5.29 -8.12 18.77
C VAL A 263 5.54 -8.84 17.47
N GLY A 264 6.20 -10.01 17.53
CA GLY A 264 6.64 -10.77 16.38
C GLY A 264 7.79 -10.09 15.62
N GLN A 265 8.67 -9.41 16.35
CA GLN A 265 9.81 -8.68 15.77
C GLN A 265 11.01 -8.71 16.71
N TYR A 266 12.21 -8.50 16.15
CA TYR A 266 13.39 -8.17 16.94
C TYR A 266 13.34 -6.70 17.39
N TYR A 267 13.58 -6.47 18.65
CA TYR A 267 13.73 -5.15 19.26
C TYR A 267 15.18 -4.89 19.64
N GLY A 268 15.62 -3.65 19.46
CA GLY A 268 16.89 -3.16 19.96
C GLY A 268 16.82 -1.70 20.38
N GLU A 269 17.65 -1.33 21.32
CA GLU A 269 17.84 0.07 21.72
C GLU A 269 19.28 0.37 22.06
N ILE A 270 19.65 1.63 21.88
CA ILE A 270 20.93 2.20 22.30
C ILE A 270 20.71 3.57 22.92
N GLU A 271 21.58 3.94 23.82
CA GLU A 271 21.68 5.30 24.36
C GLU A 271 23.00 5.94 23.91
N ASN A 272 22.92 7.14 23.38
CA ASN A 272 24.08 7.92 22.93
C ASN A 272 23.83 9.43 23.08
N GLU A 273 24.71 10.26 22.55
CA GLU A 273 24.59 11.72 22.58
C GLU A 273 23.29 12.27 21.92
N ASN A 274 22.66 11.48 21.02
CA ASN A 274 21.40 11.83 20.37
C ASN A 274 20.17 11.46 21.21
N GLY A 275 20.32 10.75 22.33
CA GLY A 275 19.26 10.25 23.20
C GLY A 275 19.11 8.74 23.13
N VAL A 276 17.96 8.24 23.58
CA VAL A 276 17.62 6.81 23.49
C VAL A 276 17.04 6.55 22.10
N GLN A 277 17.68 5.65 21.36
CA GLN A 277 17.23 5.24 20.04
C GLN A 277 16.70 3.80 20.08
N LYS A 278 15.53 3.57 19.50
CA LYS A 278 14.81 2.29 19.54
C LYS A 278 14.42 1.86 18.13
N ILE A 279 14.45 0.56 17.89
CA ILE A 279 14.01 -0.03 16.60
C ILE A 279 13.27 -1.34 16.83
N TRP A 280 12.21 -1.58 16.09
CA TRP A 280 11.57 -2.88 15.89
C TRP A 280 11.81 -3.29 14.46
N MET A 281 12.59 -4.36 14.26
CA MET A 281 13.04 -4.76 12.93
C MET A 281 11.92 -5.41 12.12
N GLU A 282 11.76 -4.93 10.89
CA GLU A 282 11.04 -5.69 9.86
C GLU A 282 12.07 -6.46 9.03
N GLU A 283 11.95 -7.80 9.03
CA GLU A 283 12.90 -8.70 8.40
C GLU A 283 12.23 -10.07 8.09
N ALA A 284 12.98 -11.04 7.61
CA ALA A 284 12.47 -12.31 7.12
C ALA A 284 11.58 -13.07 8.11
N LYS A 285 11.95 -13.14 9.40
CA LYS A 285 11.17 -13.88 10.41
C LYS A 285 9.86 -13.17 10.74
N SER A 286 9.87 -11.84 10.90
CA SER A 286 8.68 -11.05 11.17
C SER A 286 7.72 -11.05 9.99
N LEU A 287 8.27 -10.97 8.77
CA LEU A 287 7.47 -11.07 7.55
C LEU A 287 6.86 -12.46 7.38
N GLY A 288 7.62 -13.52 7.73
CA GLY A 288 7.13 -14.90 7.72
C GLY A 288 5.86 -15.08 8.55
N LEU A 289 5.81 -14.49 9.74
CA LEU A 289 4.60 -14.52 10.58
C LEU A 289 3.41 -13.82 9.91
N LYS A 290 3.64 -12.68 9.26
CA LYS A 290 2.57 -11.93 8.54
C LYS A 290 2.08 -12.69 7.31
N LYS A 291 2.98 -13.32 6.56
CA LYS A 291 2.64 -14.23 5.47
C LYS A 291 1.83 -15.45 5.97
N ASP A 292 2.18 -16.00 7.15
CA ASP A 292 1.43 -17.10 7.74
C ASP A 292 -0.01 -16.72 8.09
N LEU A 293 -0.26 -15.47 8.52
CA LEU A 293 -1.63 -14.95 8.70
C LEU A 293 -2.40 -14.91 7.36
N VAL A 294 -1.77 -14.48 6.27
CA VAL A 294 -2.40 -14.47 4.94
C VAL A 294 -2.85 -15.87 4.55
N ASN A 295 -2.00 -16.89 4.76
CA ASN A 295 -2.33 -18.29 4.50
C ASN A 295 -3.39 -18.83 5.47
N GLN A 296 -3.29 -18.52 6.78
CA GLN A 296 -4.21 -18.96 7.81
C GLN A 296 -5.64 -18.49 7.53
N TYR A 297 -5.81 -17.25 7.11
CA TYR A 297 -7.12 -16.66 6.80
C TYR A 297 -7.53 -16.87 5.33
N ASP A 298 -6.71 -17.56 4.53
CA ASP A 298 -6.95 -17.87 3.11
C ASP A 298 -7.31 -16.61 2.32
N LEU A 299 -6.52 -15.53 2.51
CA LEU A 299 -6.74 -14.25 1.84
C LEU A 299 -6.45 -14.33 0.34
N ALA A 300 -6.93 -13.35 -0.43
CA ALA A 300 -6.64 -13.24 -1.87
C ALA A 300 -5.13 -13.10 -2.16
N GLY A 301 -4.37 -12.51 -1.24
CA GLY A 301 -2.95 -12.35 -1.42
C GLY A 301 -2.26 -11.48 -0.39
N ILE A 302 -1.02 -11.15 -0.71
CA ILE A 302 -0.14 -10.27 0.07
C ILE A 302 0.36 -9.13 -0.82
N ALA A 303 0.49 -7.93 -0.23
CA ALA A 303 1.10 -6.77 -0.86
C ALA A 303 2.26 -6.25 -0.02
N CYS A 304 3.10 -5.38 -0.57
CA CYS A 304 4.21 -4.78 0.17
C CYS A 304 4.42 -3.31 -0.17
N TRP A 305 4.61 -2.48 0.85
CA TRP A 305 5.05 -1.10 0.74
C TRP A 305 6.48 -0.96 1.26
N LYS A 306 7.48 -0.71 0.43
CA LYS A 306 7.45 -0.65 -1.02
C LYS A 306 8.66 -1.38 -1.61
N LEU A 307 8.57 -1.67 -2.90
CA LEU A 307 9.67 -2.26 -3.68
C LEU A 307 10.94 -1.42 -3.60
N GLY A 308 12.08 -2.11 -3.49
CA GLY A 308 13.41 -1.51 -3.37
C GLY A 308 13.84 -1.21 -1.92
N PHE A 309 12.99 -1.54 -0.92
CA PHE A 309 13.30 -1.43 0.51
C PHE A 309 13.70 -2.77 1.13
N GLU A 310 13.32 -3.88 0.49
CA GLU A 310 13.52 -5.24 0.97
C GLU A 310 14.98 -5.68 0.97
N THR A 311 15.25 -6.72 1.76
CA THR A 311 16.44 -7.56 1.63
C THR A 311 16.20 -8.69 0.63
N ALA A 312 17.27 -9.29 0.10
CA ALA A 312 17.19 -10.23 -1.03
C ALA A 312 16.38 -11.52 -0.74
N ASP A 313 16.23 -11.88 0.53
CA ASP A 313 15.53 -13.09 1.01
C ASP A 313 14.00 -12.95 1.10
N ILE A 314 13.50 -11.71 1.09
CA ILE A 314 12.09 -11.40 1.38
C ILE A 314 11.13 -12.00 0.35
N TRP A 315 11.48 -11.97 -0.93
CA TRP A 315 10.60 -12.49 -1.97
C TRP A 315 10.48 -14.01 -1.97
N THR A 316 11.46 -14.73 -1.40
CA THR A 316 11.31 -16.18 -1.14
C THR A 316 10.15 -16.44 -0.17
N ILE A 317 9.97 -15.57 0.84
CA ILE A 317 8.88 -15.67 1.82
C ILE A 317 7.55 -15.25 1.18
N MET A 318 7.55 -14.17 0.41
CA MET A 318 6.35 -13.69 -0.28
C MET A 318 5.80 -14.75 -1.26
N ASP A 319 6.66 -15.53 -1.90
CA ASP A 319 6.28 -16.59 -2.85
C ASP A 319 5.65 -17.82 -2.17
N GLU A 320 5.76 -17.96 -0.85
CA GLU A 320 5.12 -19.03 -0.07
C GLU A 320 3.63 -18.75 0.26
N VAL A 321 3.04 -17.68 -0.23
CA VAL A 321 1.60 -17.41 -0.10
C VAL A 321 0.82 -18.40 -0.98
N LYS A 322 -0.11 -19.15 -0.34
CA LYS A 322 -0.84 -20.28 -0.92
C LYS A 322 -2.34 -20.09 -0.86
#